data_7c57bf12a7400f8a0c11edb8d0dc224e
#
_entry.id   7c57bf12a7400f8a0c11edb8d0dc224e
#
_cell.length_a   1.000
_cell.length_b   1.000
_cell.length_c   1.000
_cell.angle_alpha   90.00
_cell.angle_beta   90.00
_cell.angle_gamma   90.00
#
_symmetry.space_group_name_H-M   'P 1'
#
loop_
_entity.id
_entity.type
_entity.pdbx_description
1 polymer ?
#
loop_
_entity_poly.entity_id
_entity_poly.type
_entity_poly.pdbx_seq_one_letter_code
_entity_poly.pdbx_strand_id
1 'polypeptide(L)'
;MNTDIILKNIARHISLTKKEEAYFISLLTEKKLKPKQYLVKEGETSRYLTFINSGCCRAFTIDQNGFEHILYFASQDYWLADTYSFLSQKTGLLDIQTMEETDCLQISKKNLDLLYLKVPKFERLFRILTENAYIEGQNRVLEGLSLSADKRYDIFKRKYSKIKHLLPQKQIALYLGVTPEFFSKMKKKK
;
A
#
# COMPACT_ATOMS: atom_id res chain seq x y z
N MET A 1 6.40 12.91 16.02
CA MET A 1 6.52 12.24 14.70
C MET A 1 7.74 11.33 14.70
N ASN A 2 7.58 10.03 14.55
CA ASN A 2 8.69 9.08 14.43
C ASN A 2 9.08 8.95 12.95
N THR A 3 10.32 9.29 12.60
CA THR A 3 10.84 9.30 11.22
C THR A 3 11.90 8.22 10.95
N ASP A 4 12.25 7.39 11.95
CA ASP A 4 13.35 6.44 11.85
C ASP A 4 13.12 5.39 10.76
N ILE A 5 11.88 4.88 10.64
CA ILE A 5 11.57 3.82 9.68
C ILE A 5 11.57 4.36 8.26
N ILE A 6 10.96 5.52 8.02
CA ILE A 6 10.93 6.14 6.69
C ILE A 6 12.32 6.54 6.21
N LEU A 7 13.18 7.06 7.10
CA LEU A 7 14.56 7.40 6.75
C LEU A 7 15.38 6.15 6.44
N LYS A 8 15.20 5.05 7.18
CA LYS A 8 15.82 3.75 6.87
C LYS A 8 15.32 3.19 5.53
N ASN A 9 14.03 3.36 5.22
CA ASN A 9 13.47 2.97 3.92
C ASN A 9 14.13 3.73 2.76
N ILE A 10 14.21 5.06 2.89
CA ILE A 10 14.84 5.95 1.90
C ILE A 10 16.32 5.61 1.69
N ALA A 11 17.05 5.35 2.80
CA ALA A 11 18.48 5.07 2.76
C ALA A 11 18.85 3.80 1.99
N ARG A 12 17.91 2.89 1.71
CA ARG A 12 18.13 1.72 0.83
C ARG A 12 18.34 2.10 -0.64
N HIS A 13 17.90 3.30 -1.03
CA HIS A 13 17.85 3.71 -2.43
C HIS A 13 18.66 4.97 -2.74
N ILE A 14 18.70 5.91 -1.78
CA ILE A 14 19.39 7.19 -1.91
C ILE A 14 20.04 7.61 -0.59
N SER A 15 21.13 8.39 -0.68
CA SER A 15 21.79 8.99 0.48
C SER A 15 21.41 10.45 0.60
N LEU A 16 20.95 10.86 1.79
CA LEU A 16 20.57 12.23 2.10
C LEU A 16 21.61 12.87 3.03
N THR A 17 21.85 14.16 2.84
CA THR A 17 22.53 14.98 3.82
C THR A 17 21.57 15.35 4.96
N LYS A 18 22.08 15.78 6.10
CA LYS A 18 21.24 16.21 7.23
C LYS A 18 20.29 17.38 6.91
N LYS A 19 20.69 18.26 5.99
CA LYS A 19 19.83 19.35 5.50
C LYS A 19 18.68 18.81 4.65
N GLU A 20 18.96 17.85 3.75
CA GLU A 20 17.95 17.21 2.91
C GLU A 20 16.96 16.38 3.73
N GLU A 21 17.45 15.63 4.75
CA GLU A 21 16.62 14.91 5.71
C GLU A 21 15.66 15.88 6.44
N ALA A 22 16.22 16.96 7.02
CA ALA A 22 15.42 17.95 7.74
C ALA A 22 14.37 18.61 6.84
N TYR A 23 14.72 18.92 5.60
CA TYR A 23 13.77 19.47 4.64
C TYR A 23 12.67 18.47 4.29
N PHE A 24 13.01 17.22 3.99
CA PHE A 24 12.02 16.16 3.75
C PHE A 24 11.07 16.01 4.94
N ILE A 25 11.61 15.90 6.15
CA ILE A 25 10.81 15.76 7.38
C ILE A 25 9.84 16.94 7.56
N SER A 26 10.26 18.16 7.23
CA SER A 26 9.40 19.35 7.35
C SER A 26 8.19 19.36 6.42
N LEU A 27 8.20 18.52 5.36
CA LEU A 27 7.10 18.38 4.40
C LEU A 27 6.10 17.29 4.79
N LEU A 28 6.41 16.50 5.82
CA LEU A 28 5.57 15.40 6.29
C LEU A 28 4.53 15.87 7.31
N THR A 29 3.41 15.18 7.32
CA THR A 29 2.39 15.26 8.36
C THR A 29 2.17 13.89 8.99
N GLU A 30 2.07 13.83 10.32
CA GLU A 30 1.73 12.59 11.03
C GLU A 30 0.22 12.41 11.05
N LYS A 31 -0.24 11.18 10.87
CA LYS A 31 -1.64 10.82 10.99
C LYS A 31 -1.78 9.51 11.74
N LYS A 32 -2.66 9.49 12.73
CA LYS A 32 -3.03 8.30 13.50
C LYS A 32 -4.48 7.94 13.19
N LEU A 33 -4.71 6.67 12.90
CA LEU A 33 -6.02 6.17 12.53
C LEU A 33 -6.40 4.97 13.38
N LYS A 34 -7.67 4.94 13.78
CA LYS A 34 -8.28 3.78 14.42
C LYS A 34 -8.58 2.71 13.37
N PRO A 35 -8.83 1.44 13.78
CA PRO A 35 -9.30 0.42 12.87
C PRO A 35 -10.53 0.86 12.07
N LYS A 36 -10.62 0.43 10.80
CA LYS A 36 -11.73 0.72 9.87
C LYS A 36 -11.88 2.18 9.43
N GLN A 37 -10.89 3.03 9.71
CA GLN A 37 -10.86 4.39 9.15
C GLN A 37 -10.25 4.39 7.75
N TYR A 38 -10.69 5.34 6.93
CA TYR A 38 -10.23 5.47 5.55
C TYR A 38 -9.08 6.48 5.43
N LEU A 39 -8.07 6.10 4.68
CA LEU A 39 -7.03 7.00 4.16
C LEU A 39 -7.49 7.66 2.87
N VAL A 40 -8.15 6.89 2.02
CA VAL A 40 -8.74 7.29 0.74
C VAL A 40 -10.04 6.53 0.57
N LYS A 41 -11.05 7.15 -0.03
CA LYS A 41 -12.28 6.50 -0.48
C LYS A 41 -12.41 6.57 -1.99
N GLU A 42 -12.96 5.52 -2.57
CA GLU A 42 -13.38 5.53 -3.97
C GLU A 42 -14.27 6.76 -4.24
N GLY A 43 -14.05 7.41 -5.37
CA GLY A 43 -14.75 8.66 -5.72
C GLY A 43 -14.10 9.94 -5.19
N GLU A 44 -13.15 9.86 -4.24
CA GLU A 44 -12.38 11.01 -3.75
C GLU A 44 -11.02 11.11 -4.48
N THR A 45 -10.47 12.32 -4.54
CA THR A 45 -9.11 12.51 -5.06
C THR A 45 -8.08 12.17 -3.97
N SER A 46 -7.16 11.25 -4.27
CA SER A 46 -6.05 10.91 -3.38
C SER A 46 -5.04 12.05 -3.32
N ARG A 47 -4.99 12.76 -2.20
CA ARG A 47 -4.16 13.97 -2.03
C ARG A 47 -2.79 13.69 -1.42
N TYR A 48 -2.60 12.50 -0.85
CA TYR A 48 -1.41 12.16 -0.08
C TYR A 48 -0.83 10.82 -0.51
N LEU A 49 0.50 10.80 -0.59
CA LEU A 49 1.26 9.57 -0.53
C LEU A 49 1.56 9.27 0.93
N THR A 50 1.25 8.07 1.38
CA THR A 50 1.28 7.67 2.78
C THR A 50 2.35 6.62 3.02
N PHE A 51 3.11 6.76 4.09
CA PHE A 51 4.07 5.76 4.57
C PHE A 51 3.60 5.20 5.92
N ILE A 52 3.55 3.87 6.06
CA ILE A 52 3.10 3.20 7.28
C ILE A 52 4.27 3.03 8.25
N ASN A 53 4.20 3.69 9.41
CA ASN A 53 5.12 3.49 10.51
C ASN A 53 4.76 2.28 11.38
N SER A 54 3.46 2.06 11.61
CA SER A 54 2.94 0.89 12.30
C SER A 54 1.50 0.62 11.86
N GLY A 55 1.04 -0.60 12.04
CA GLY A 55 -0.32 -0.99 11.67
C GLY A 55 -0.41 -1.63 10.28
N CYS A 56 -1.64 -1.82 9.83
CA CYS A 56 -1.95 -2.50 8.58
C CYS A 56 -3.16 -1.87 7.89
N CYS A 57 -3.05 -1.71 6.57
CA CYS A 57 -4.11 -1.23 5.70
C CYS A 57 -4.42 -2.24 4.60
N ARG A 58 -5.63 -2.18 4.07
CA ARG A 58 -6.04 -2.87 2.84
C ARG A 58 -6.43 -1.85 1.77
N ALA A 59 -6.06 -2.11 0.53
CA ALA A 59 -6.56 -1.40 -0.64
C ALA A 59 -7.50 -2.32 -1.42
N PHE A 60 -8.71 -1.85 -1.71
CA PHE A 60 -9.74 -2.66 -2.34
C PHE A 60 -10.67 -1.80 -3.19
N THR A 61 -11.44 -2.45 -4.04
CA THR A 61 -12.58 -1.88 -4.76
C THR A 61 -13.81 -2.74 -4.54
N ILE A 62 -14.99 -2.20 -4.79
CA ILE A 62 -16.27 -2.90 -4.70
C ILE A 62 -16.86 -2.97 -6.10
N ASP A 63 -17.19 -4.18 -6.57
CA ASP A 63 -17.82 -4.35 -7.87
C ASP A 63 -19.32 -4.00 -7.86
N GLN A 64 -19.94 -4.03 -9.05
CA GLN A 64 -21.35 -3.70 -9.23
C GLN A 64 -22.32 -4.60 -8.44
N ASN A 65 -21.86 -5.79 -8.01
CA ASN A 65 -22.63 -6.73 -7.21
C ASN A 65 -22.38 -6.56 -5.70
N GLY A 66 -21.56 -5.59 -5.29
CA GLY A 66 -21.23 -5.32 -3.90
C GLY A 66 -20.12 -6.22 -3.32
N PHE A 67 -19.38 -6.95 -4.16
CA PHE A 67 -18.25 -7.77 -3.71
C PHE A 67 -16.97 -6.95 -3.62
N GLU A 68 -16.27 -7.08 -2.48
CA GLU A 68 -14.95 -6.47 -2.30
C GLU A 68 -13.87 -7.28 -3.06
N HIS A 69 -12.99 -6.58 -3.75
CA HIS A 69 -11.80 -7.15 -4.41
C HIS A 69 -10.56 -6.47 -3.84
N ILE A 70 -9.77 -7.22 -3.05
CA ILE A 70 -8.56 -6.66 -2.42
C ILE A 70 -7.40 -6.70 -3.41
N LEU A 71 -6.81 -5.53 -3.63
CA LEU A 71 -5.64 -5.39 -4.49
C LEU A 71 -4.36 -5.74 -3.74
N TYR A 72 -4.16 -5.16 -2.55
CA TYR A 72 -2.99 -5.41 -1.72
C TYR A 72 -3.26 -5.09 -0.25
N PHE A 73 -2.38 -5.60 0.61
CA PHE A 73 -2.23 -5.17 1.99
C PHE A 73 -0.93 -4.38 2.13
N ALA A 74 -0.97 -3.35 2.97
CA ALA A 74 0.17 -2.53 3.32
C ALA A 74 0.37 -2.56 4.83
N SER A 75 1.61 -2.76 5.27
CA SER A 75 1.97 -2.77 6.69
C SER A 75 3.19 -1.88 6.92
N GLN A 76 3.78 -1.96 8.10
CA GLN A 76 4.99 -1.20 8.43
C GLN A 76 6.01 -1.23 7.28
N ASP A 77 6.66 -0.08 7.04
CA ASP A 77 7.71 0.10 6.04
C ASP A 77 7.19 0.06 4.59
N TYR A 78 5.92 0.44 4.37
CA TYR A 78 5.29 0.42 3.06
C TYR A 78 4.74 1.80 2.67
N TRP A 79 4.98 2.19 1.41
CA TRP A 79 4.37 3.37 0.78
C TRP A 79 3.08 2.99 0.08
N LEU A 80 2.00 3.74 0.32
CA LEU A 80 0.71 3.48 -0.31
C LEU A 80 -0.02 4.75 -0.70
N ALA A 81 -0.77 4.67 -1.78
CA ALA A 81 -1.76 5.63 -2.26
C ALA A 81 -2.70 4.92 -3.23
N ASP A 82 -3.83 5.53 -3.57
CA ASP A 82 -4.42 5.29 -4.87
C ASP A 82 -3.53 5.98 -5.91
N THR A 83 -2.60 5.20 -6.48
CA THR A 83 -1.54 5.72 -7.35
C THR A 83 -2.11 6.44 -8.58
N TYR A 84 -3.18 5.89 -9.17
CA TYR A 84 -3.85 6.53 -10.30
C TYR A 84 -4.34 7.93 -9.91
N SER A 85 -5.11 8.02 -8.83
CA SER A 85 -5.67 9.28 -8.38
C SER A 85 -4.59 10.25 -7.89
N PHE A 86 -3.61 9.76 -7.13
CA PHE A 86 -2.53 10.58 -6.60
C PHE A 86 -1.65 11.21 -7.68
N LEU A 87 -1.32 10.46 -8.73
CA LEU A 87 -0.48 10.97 -9.83
C LEU A 87 -1.27 11.83 -10.81
N SER A 88 -2.48 11.40 -11.20
CA SER A 88 -3.31 12.10 -12.18
C SER A 88 -4.13 13.26 -11.59
N GLN A 89 -4.28 13.30 -10.26
CA GLN A 89 -5.17 14.21 -9.52
C GLN A 89 -6.64 14.12 -9.97
N LYS A 90 -7.04 12.98 -10.55
CA LYS A 90 -8.41 12.64 -10.90
C LYS A 90 -9.07 11.81 -9.79
N THR A 91 -10.37 11.62 -9.90
CA THR A 91 -11.18 10.78 -9.01
C THR A 91 -10.60 9.39 -8.85
N GLY A 92 -10.48 8.93 -7.62
CA GLY A 92 -9.88 7.64 -7.27
C GLY A 92 -10.79 6.45 -7.55
N LEU A 93 -10.15 5.29 -7.68
CA LEU A 93 -10.77 4.00 -7.99
C LEU A 93 -10.69 3.02 -6.81
N LEU A 94 -10.04 3.40 -5.72
CA LEU A 94 -9.75 2.51 -4.60
C LEU A 94 -10.23 3.08 -3.28
N ASP A 95 -10.73 2.18 -2.44
CA ASP A 95 -10.79 2.36 -1.00
C ASP A 95 -9.47 1.93 -0.36
N ILE A 96 -8.91 2.77 0.51
CA ILE A 96 -7.77 2.41 1.37
C ILE A 96 -8.20 2.57 2.82
N GLN A 97 -8.29 1.45 3.54
CA GLN A 97 -8.84 1.37 4.89
C GLN A 97 -7.87 0.69 5.85
N THR A 98 -7.77 1.22 7.07
CA THR A 98 -7.01 0.61 8.16
C THR A 98 -7.70 -0.65 8.68
N MET A 99 -6.90 -1.68 8.95
CA MET A 99 -7.38 -2.94 9.54
C MET A 99 -7.17 -2.98 11.06
N GLU A 100 -6.19 -2.22 11.54
CA GLU A 100 -5.86 -2.06 12.96
C GLU A 100 -5.46 -0.60 13.22
N GLU A 101 -5.12 -0.26 14.46
CA GLU A 101 -4.57 1.06 14.78
C GLU A 101 -3.30 1.30 13.96
N THR A 102 -3.26 2.42 13.26
CA THR A 102 -2.23 2.69 12.25
C THR A 102 -1.64 4.08 12.45
N ASP A 103 -0.31 4.13 12.62
CA ASP A 103 0.46 5.37 12.57
C ASP A 103 1.12 5.51 11.20
N CYS A 104 0.95 6.65 10.57
CA CYS A 104 1.52 6.90 9.26
C CYS A 104 2.02 8.33 9.08
N LEU A 105 2.91 8.49 8.12
CA LEU A 105 3.42 9.77 7.64
C LEU A 105 2.88 10.03 6.24
N GLN A 106 2.43 11.25 6.00
CA GLN A 106 1.83 11.65 4.74
C GLN A 106 2.60 12.80 4.11
N ILE A 107 2.81 12.73 2.80
CA ILE A 107 3.29 13.86 2.00
C ILE A 107 2.23 14.20 0.96
N SER A 108 1.83 15.48 0.87
CA SER A 108 0.89 15.92 -0.14
C SER A 108 1.54 15.92 -1.53
N LYS A 109 0.72 15.83 -2.61
CA LYS A 109 1.23 15.92 -4.00
C LYS A 109 2.02 17.21 -4.20
N LYS A 110 1.51 18.35 -3.71
CA LYS A 110 2.20 19.66 -3.78
C LYS A 110 3.57 19.61 -3.10
N ASN A 111 3.65 19.04 -1.89
CA ASN A 111 4.91 18.95 -1.15
C ASN A 111 5.88 17.97 -1.80
N LEU A 112 5.39 16.90 -2.42
CA LEU A 112 6.21 15.95 -3.17
C LEU A 112 6.84 16.63 -4.41
N ASP A 113 6.08 17.44 -5.13
CA ASP A 113 6.59 18.18 -6.28
C ASP A 113 7.67 19.22 -5.87
N LEU A 114 7.44 19.91 -4.73
CA LEU A 114 8.46 20.79 -4.15
C LEU A 114 9.71 20.02 -3.70
N LEU A 115 9.54 18.82 -3.16
CA LEU A 115 10.65 17.96 -2.74
C LEU A 115 11.52 17.56 -3.94
N TYR A 116 10.92 17.21 -5.07
CA TYR A 116 11.66 16.90 -6.31
C TYR A 116 12.50 18.07 -6.79
N LEU A 117 11.95 19.26 -6.78
CA LEU A 117 12.66 20.48 -7.19
C LEU A 117 13.83 20.82 -6.25
N LYS A 118 13.68 20.62 -4.94
CA LYS A 118 14.69 21.00 -3.94
C LYS A 118 15.70 19.89 -3.66
N VAL A 119 15.30 18.64 -3.78
CA VAL A 119 16.14 17.46 -3.54
C VAL A 119 15.87 16.42 -4.64
N PRO A 120 16.43 16.60 -5.85
CA PRO A 120 16.16 15.75 -7.02
C PRO A 120 16.44 14.24 -6.81
N LYS A 121 17.23 13.87 -5.81
CA LYS A 121 17.44 12.46 -5.43
C LYS A 121 16.15 11.70 -5.17
N PHE A 122 15.10 12.40 -4.71
CA PHE A 122 13.79 11.78 -4.46
C PHE A 122 13.08 11.32 -5.74
N GLU A 123 13.37 11.93 -6.90
CA GLU A 123 12.89 11.40 -8.19
C GLU A 123 13.40 9.97 -8.43
N ARG A 124 14.70 9.74 -8.15
CA ARG A 124 15.28 8.38 -8.23
C ARG A 124 14.58 7.42 -7.28
N LEU A 125 14.34 7.83 -6.02
CA LEU A 125 13.65 6.99 -5.04
C LEU A 125 12.27 6.59 -5.55
N PHE A 126 11.44 7.57 -5.88
CA PHE A 126 10.05 7.29 -6.27
C PHE A 126 9.92 6.62 -7.63
N ARG A 127 10.86 6.85 -8.55
CA ARG A 127 10.95 6.06 -9.78
C ARG A 127 11.17 4.58 -9.47
N ILE A 128 12.13 4.23 -8.61
CA ILE A 128 12.40 2.84 -8.21
C ILE A 128 11.17 2.22 -7.53
N LEU A 129 10.52 2.95 -6.62
CA LEU A 129 9.32 2.45 -5.94
C LEU A 129 8.17 2.22 -6.92
N THR A 130 7.98 3.12 -7.89
CA THR A 130 6.94 3.00 -8.93
C THR A 130 7.23 1.84 -9.89
N GLU A 131 8.48 1.67 -10.33
CA GLU A 131 8.90 0.53 -11.16
C GLU A 131 8.61 -0.81 -10.45
N ASN A 132 8.95 -0.91 -9.16
CA ASN A 132 8.67 -2.10 -8.35
C ASN A 132 7.16 -2.35 -8.21
N ALA A 133 6.38 -1.30 -7.95
CA ALA A 133 4.92 -1.40 -7.84
C ALA A 133 4.28 -1.82 -9.18
N TYR A 134 4.80 -1.33 -10.31
CA TYR A 134 4.36 -1.74 -11.65
C TYR A 134 4.64 -3.23 -11.91
N ILE A 135 5.86 -3.70 -11.60
CA ILE A 135 6.23 -5.12 -11.73
C ILE A 135 5.33 -5.99 -10.85
N GLU A 136 5.09 -5.58 -9.60
CA GLU A 136 4.15 -6.29 -8.71
C GLU A 136 2.73 -6.36 -9.28
N GLY A 137 2.25 -5.24 -9.83
CA GLY A 137 0.93 -5.16 -10.47
C GLY A 137 0.82 -6.11 -11.66
N GLN A 138 1.83 -6.12 -12.55
CA GLN A 138 1.87 -7.06 -13.68
C GLN A 138 1.89 -8.52 -13.23
N ASN A 139 2.73 -8.86 -12.26
CA ASN A 139 2.78 -10.22 -11.71
C ASN A 139 1.42 -10.62 -11.14
N ARG A 140 0.75 -9.73 -10.43
CA ARG A 140 -0.57 -9.97 -9.87
C ARG A 140 -1.62 -10.29 -10.93
N VAL A 141 -1.61 -9.57 -12.07
CA VAL A 141 -2.49 -9.85 -13.21
C VAL A 141 -2.18 -11.22 -13.80
N LEU A 142 -0.90 -11.52 -14.07
CA LEU A 142 -0.48 -12.82 -14.64
C LEU A 142 -0.83 -13.99 -13.70
N GLU A 143 -0.62 -13.85 -12.41
CA GLU A 143 -1.02 -14.82 -11.38
C GLU A 143 -2.53 -15.09 -11.42
N GLY A 144 -3.34 -14.03 -11.56
CA GLY A 144 -4.79 -14.12 -11.65
C GLY A 144 -5.26 -14.89 -12.88
N LEU A 145 -4.58 -14.68 -14.02
CA LEU A 145 -4.93 -15.29 -15.30
C LEU A 145 -4.43 -16.75 -15.45
N SER A 146 -3.26 -17.08 -14.87
CA SER A 146 -2.55 -18.32 -15.19
C SER A 146 -2.44 -19.32 -14.04
N LEU A 147 -2.67 -18.91 -12.79
CA LEU A 147 -2.44 -19.76 -11.64
C LEU A 147 -3.72 -20.16 -10.92
N SER A 148 -3.75 -21.42 -10.43
CA SER A 148 -4.81 -21.88 -9.54
C SER A 148 -4.79 -21.12 -8.21
N ALA A 149 -5.93 -21.10 -7.50
CA ALA A 149 -6.06 -20.45 -6.20
C ALA A 149 -5.04 -20.96 -5.15
N ASP A 150 -4.71 -22.25 -5.19
CA ASP A 150 -3.68 -22.86 -4.33
C ASP A 150 -2.30 -22.24 -4.55
N LYS A 151 -1.89 -22.11 -5.82
CA LYS A 151 -0.61 -21.49 -6.19
C LYS A 151 -0.57 -20.00 -5.82
N ARG A 152 -1.67 -19.27 -6.07
CA ARG A 152 -1.80 -17.87 -5.63
C ARG A 152 -1.72 -17.74 -4.11
N TYR A 153 -2.29 -18.68 -3.37
CA TYR A 153 -2.19 -18.70 -1.91
C TYR A 153 -0.77 -18.96 -1.41
N ASP A 154 0.01 -19.82 -2.09
CA ASP A 154 1.42 -20.04 -1.74
C ASP A 154 2.27 -18.78 -1.99
N ILE A 155 2.01 -18.03 -3.05
CA ILE A 155 2.64 -16.72 -3.30
C ILE A 155 2.24 -15.72 -2.23
N PHE A 156 0.94 -15.63 -1.92
CA PHE A 156 0.42 -14.78 -0.84
C PHE A 156 1.13 -15.04 0.49
N LYS A 157 1.30 -16.29 0.90
CA LYS A 157 1.97 -16.66 2.16
C LYS A 157 3.41 -16.17 2.24
N ARG A 158 4.12 -16.18 1.12
CA ARG A 158 5.51 -15.66 1.02
C ARG A 158 5.52 -14.14 1.07
N LYS A 159 4.69 -13.50 0.24
CA LYS A 159 4.62 -12.03 0.14
C LYS A 159 4.23 -11.39 1.47
N TYR A 160 3.22 -11.90 2.12
CA TYR A 160 2.67 -11.37 3.37
C TYR A 160 3.10 -12.17 4.61
N SER A 161 4.29 -12.81 4.58
CA SER A 161 4.77 -13.68 5.66
C SER A 161 4.75 -13.01 7.03
N LYS A 162 5.01 -11.71 7.11
CA LYS A 162 5.05 -10.94 8.35
C LYS A 162 3.65 -10.66 8.93
N ILE A 163 2.63 -10.51 8.09
CA ILE A 163 1.29 -10.06 8.51
C ILE A 163 0.18 -11.07 8.25
N LYS A 164 0.44 -12.17 7.54
CA LYS A 164 -0.59 -13.16 7.17
C LYS A 164 -1.38 -13.72 8.35
N HIS A 165 -0.78 -13.77 9.54
CA HIS A 165 -1.41 -14.25 10.76
C HIS A 165 -2.39 -13.24 11.37
N LEU A 166 -2.27 -11.95 11.03
CA LEU A 166 -3.17 -10.88 11.45
C LEU A 166 -4.38 -10.74 10.50
N LEU A 167 -4.30 -11.35 9.31
CA LEU A 167 -5.33 -11.18 8.28
C LEU A 167 -6.45 -12.20 8.45
N PRO A 168 -7.73 -11.76 8.58
CA PRO A 168 -8.88 -12.66 8.60
C PRO A 168 -8.96 -13.51 7.33
N GLN A 169 -9.40 -14.77 7.45
CA GLN A 169 -9.50 -15.68 6.29
C GLN A 169 -10.39 -15.13 5.18
N LYS A 170 -11.47 -14.41 5.53
CA LYS A 170 -12.32 -13.72 4.56
C LYS A 170 -11.52 -12.73 3.70
N GLN A 171 -10.65 -11.94 4.32
CA GLN A 171 -9.82 -10.97 3.60
C GLN A 171 -8.80 -11.63 2.67
N ILE A 172 -8.24 -12.78 3.11
CA ILE A 172 -7.35 -13.56 2.25
C ILE A 172 -8.11 -14.14 1.06
N ALA A 173 -9.32 -14.66 1.25
CA ALA A 173 -10.16 -15.15 0.16
C ALA A 173 -10.46 -14.03 -0.87
N LEU A 174 -10.85 -12.85 -0.39
CA LEU A 174 -11.10 -11.67 -1.24
C LEU A 174 -9.84 -11.22 -2.02
N TYR A 175 -8.66 -11.29 -1.39
CA TYR A 175 -7.39 -11.06 -2.07
C TYR A 175 -7.11 -12.09 -3.15
N LEU A 176 -7.41 -13.37 -2.93
CA LEU A 176 -7.22 -14.44 -3.90
C LEU A 176 -8.29 -14.46 -5.01
N GLY A 177 -9.34 -13.64 -4.90
CA GLY A 177 -10.45 -13.62 -5.85
C GLY A 177 -11.28 -14.91 -5.80
N VAL A 178 -11.48 -15.47 -4.61
CA VAL A 178 -12.30 -16.66 -4.37
C VAL A 178 -13.27 -16.44 -3.23
N THR A 179 -14.34 -17.27 -3.15
CA THR A 179 -15.26 -17.16 -2.02
C THR A 179 -14.62 -17.68 -0.73
N PRO A 180 -15.03 -17.17 0.45
CA PRO A 180 -14.55 -17.66 1.73
C PRO A 180 -14.77 -19.17 1.94
N GLU A 181 -15.90 -19.70 1.44
CA GLU A 181 -16.24 -21.13 1.52
C GLU A 181 -15.28 -21.97 0.67
N PHE A 182 -14.98 -21.53 -0.56
CA PHE A 182 -14.00 -22.19 -1.42
C PHE A 182 -12.61 -22.18 -0.75
N PHE A 183 -12.19 -21.02 -0.23
CA PHE A 183 -10.92 -20.89 0.46
C PHE A 183 -10.80 -21.80 1.67
N SER A 184 -11.87 -21.90 2.49
CA SER A 184 -11.93 -22.79 3.64
C SER A 184 -11.78 -24.26 3.24
N LYS A 185 -12.50 -24.71 2.18
CA LYS A 185 -12.39 -26.09 1.64
C LYS A 185 -10.98 -26.36 1.10
N MET A 186 -10.40 -25.41 0.39
CA MET A 186 -9.05 -25.50 -0.17
C MET A 186 -7.98 -25.71 0.93
N LYS A 187 -8.09 -24.96 2.04
CA LYS A 187 -7.17 -25.09 3.18
C LYS A 187 -7.26 -26.43 3.90
N LYS A 188 -8.44 -27.05 3.96
CA LYS A 188 -8.65 -28.36 4.61
C LYS A 188 -8.07 -29.53 3.82
N LYS A 189 -7.79 -29.34 2.52
CA LYS A 189 -7.21 -30.38 1.64
C LYS A 189 -5.67 -30.40 1.69
N LYS A 190 -5.05 -29.44 2.35
CA LYS A 190 -3.60 -29.37 2.62
C LYS A 190 -3.30 -29.67 4.06
#